data_3a4885158b2f148459df4e6cbed000f5
#
_entry.id   3a4885158b2f148459df4e6cbed000f5
#
_cell.length_a   1.000
_cell.length_b   1.000
_cell.length_c   1.000
_cell.angle_alpha   90.00
_cell.angle_beta   90.00
_cell.angle_gamma   90.00
#
_symmetry.space_group_name_H-M   'P 1'
#
loop_
_entity.id
_entity.type
_entity.pdbx_description
1 polymer ?
#
loop_
_entity_poly.entity_id
_entity_poly.type
_entity_poly.pdbx_seq_one_letter_code
_entity_poly.pdbx_strand_id
1 'polypeptide(L)'
;MEIIWIEIFDFSQYSFVVAIVQIFVAGIIFYITNWLGGHTPIDKGYVTLSLIVEDDTMPAFNFVFKTLTPLVLYLLFLALFQYFKGLSVLIANSYLIIAYYWLYRLAYYIIHNVLGLINWVVFGMYVIVTLGISIWLYSIVETVDSIFPSIESLRDQLWILIAIFIYQILNKLEMNRKDSEKRKEKYIFSRYKQFKIKYGRIVSANSECLVDECLIYAIMIVENYNRSPFIRQIEKIKFLLTKKKMSLGIMQVKTVSMITNEQSVEIASKMIVSYRKIICIEEDGYDFYPSWSARKVANKYNGGNDKYNDEVGLIFEQIIMHYVPNISNMSVKEAISIKLDFENNKIK
;
A
#
# COMPACT_ATOMS: atom_id res chain seq x y z
N MET A 1 14.14 11.03 -39.92
CA MET A 1 13.91 10.66 -38.52
C MET A 1 13.73 11.87 -37.59
N GLU A 2 14.41 12.98 -37.79
CA GLU A 2 14.27 14.23 -37.02
C GLU A 2 12.90 14.95 -37.17
N ILE A 3 12.27 14.85 -38.33
CA ILE A 3 10.99 15.53 -38.61
C ILE A 3 9.84 14.90 -37.81
N ILE A 4 9.87 13.57 -37.60
CA ILE A 4 8.80 12.83 -36.91
C ILE A 4 8.69 13.21 -35.41
N TRP A 5 9.81 13.55 -34.75
CA TRP A 5 9.80 13.90 -33.34
C TRP A 5 9.19 15.29 -33.05
N ILE A 6 9.30 16.21 -34.02
CA ILE A 6 8.76 17.58 -33.88
C ILE A 6 7.21 17.55 -33.95
N GLU A 7 6.64 16.71 -34.82
CA GLU A 7 5.18 16.57 -34.96
C GLU A 7 4.54 15.85 -33.76
N ILE A 8 5.24 14.88 -33.12
CA ILE A 8 4.71 14.16 -31.96
C ILE A 8 4.46 15.08 -30.75
N PHE A 9 5.18 16.19 -30.62
CA PHE A 9 5.06 17.13 -29.53
C PHE A 9 4.37 18.44 -29.92
N ASP A 10 3.55 18.42 -31.01
CA ASP A 10 2.74 19.56 -31.38
C ASP A 10 1.51 19.66 -30.45
N PHE A 11 1.48 20.72 -29.64
CA PHE A 11 0.35 21.04 -28.74
C PHE A 11 -0.66 22.01 -29.34
N SER A 12 -0.57 22.34 -30.62
CA SER A 12 -1.47 23.32 -31.27
C SER A 12 -2.97 22.90 -31.21
N GLN A 13 -3.24 21.60 -31.22
CA GLN A 13 -4.60 21.03 -31.13
C GLN A 13 -4.99 20.62 -29.69
N TYR A 14 -4.08 20.79 -28.72
CA TYR A 14 -4.32 20.38 -27.35
C TYR A 14 -5.12 21.42 -26.58
N SER A 15 -6.44 21.28 -26.60
CA SER A 15 -7.35 22.18 -25.89
C SER A 15 -7.54 21.78 -24.42
N PHE A 16 -7.98 22.72 -23.59
CA PHE A 16 -8.31 22.46 -22.19
C PHE A 16 -9.35 21.35 -22.02
N VAL A 17 -10.31 21.25 -22.96
CA VAL A 17 -11.35 20.20 -22.96
C VAL A 17 -10.72 18.83 -23.20
N VAL A 18 -9.78 18.72 -24.15
CA VAL A 18 -9.03 17.47 -24.42
C VAL A 18 -8.27 17.03 -23.17
N ALA A 19 -7.58 17.97 -22.49
CA ALA A 19 -6.88 17.69 -21.26
C ALA A 19 -7.78 17.12 -20.16
N ILE A 20 -8.95 17.74 -19.93
CA ILE A 20 -9.91 17.25 -18.91
C ILE A 20 -10.39 15.84 -19.23
N VAL A 21 -10.76 15.56 -20.48
CA VAL A 21 -11.22 14.24 -20.88
C VAL A 21 -10.10 13.20 -20.72
N GLN A 22 -8.88 13.52 -21.12
CA GLN A 22 -7.73 12.63 -20.97
C GLN A 22 -7.39 12.35 -19.51
N ILE A 23 -7.48 13.35 -18.63
CA ILE A 23 -7.35 13.18 -17.17
C ILE A 23 -8.44 12.24 -16.65
N PHE A 24 -9.69 12.40 -17.09
CA PHE A 24 -10.79 11.53 -16.69
C PHE A 24 -10.58 10.08 -17.15
N VAL A 25 -10.15 9.88 -18.40
CA VAL A 25 -9.80 8.55 -18.95
C VAL A 25 -8.66 7.92 -18.16
N ALA A 26 -7.63 8.67 -17.85
CA ALA A 26 -6.52 8.18 -17.00
C ALA A 26 -7.02 7.75 -15.61
N GLY A 27 -7.99 8.47 -15.03
CA GLY A 27 -8.64 8.08 -13.78
C GLY A 27 -9.41 6.76 -13.90
N ILE A 28 -10.10 6.53 -15.00
CA ILE A 28 -10.80 5.26 -15.29
C ILE A 28 -9.76 4.12 -15.42
N ILE A 29 -8.69 4.32 -16.19
CA ILE A 29 -7.61 3.34 -16.34
C ILE A 29 -7.00 3.00 -14.98
N PHE A 30 -6.75 4.00 -14.14
CA PHE A 30 -6.23 3.81 -12.80
C PHE A 30 -7.18 2.98 -11.93
N TYR A 31 -8.48 3.31 -11.94
CA TYR A 31 -9.49 2.58 -11.18
C TYR A 31 -9.59 1.12 -11.63
N ILE A 32 -9.71 0.87 -12.94
CA ILE A 32 -9.80 -0.50 -13.50
C ILE A 32 -8.53 -1.29 -13.18
N THR A 33 -7.35 -0.71 -13.34
CA THR A 33 -6.08 -1.38 -13.05
C THR A 33 -5.98 -1.77 -11.57
N ASN A 34 -6.39 -0.89 -10.66
CA ASN A 34 -6.42 -1.19 -9.22
C ASN A 34 -7.48 -2.24 -8.88
N TRP A 35 -8.67 -2.16 -9.49
CA TRP A 35 -9.73 -3.14 -9.29
C TRP A 35 -9.30 -4.54 -9.76
N LEU A 36 -8.73 -4.65 -10.95
CA LEU A 36 -8.18 -5.90 -11.48
C LEU A 36 -7.08 -6.45 -10.56
N GLY A 37 -6.16 -5.58 -10.10
CA GLY A 37 -5.10 -5.99 -9.18
C GLY A 37 -5.63 -6.52 -7.84
N GLY A 38 -6.67 -5.89 -7.30
CA GLY A 38 -7.31 -6.32 -6.04
C GLY A 38 -8.10 -7.63 -6.14
N HIS A 39 -8.49 -8.05 -7.37
CA HIS A 39 -9.22 -9.30 -7.63
C HIS A 39 -8.34 -10.38 -8.26
N THR A 40 -7.06 -10.10 -8.48
CA THR A 40 -6.12 -11.14 -8.91
C THR A 40 -5.82 -12.05 -7.72
N PRO A 41 -5.99 -13.38 -7.84
CA PRO A 41 -5.69 -14.31 -6.76
C PRO A 41 -4.24 -14.17 -6.29
N ILE A 42 -4.04 -14.23 -4.97
CA ILE A 42 -2.74 -14.04 -4.30
C ILE A 42 -1.69 -15.04 -4.81
N ASP A 43 -2.12 -16.25 -5.09
CA ASP A 43 -1.32 -17.33 -5.69
C ASP A 43 -0.80 -17.02 -7.10
N LYS A 44 -1.32 -15.98 -7.77
CA LYS A 44 -0.83 -15.50 -9.08
C LYS A 44 0.18 -14.35 -8.99
N GLY A 45 0.63 -14.00 -7.80
CA GLY A 45 1.79 -13.12 -7.59
C GLY A 45 1.54 -11.62 -7.75
N TYR A 46 0.28 -11.15 -7.78
CA TYR A 46 0.03 -9.72 -7.68
C TYR A 46 0.18 -9.26 -6.23
N VAL A 47 1.26 -8.52 -5.95
CA VAL A 47 1.51 -7.99 -4.61
C VAL A 47 0.98 -6.58 -4.50
N THR A 48 0.01 -6.40 -3.62
CA THR A 48 -0.39 -5.08 -3.13
C THR A 48 0.67 -4.56 -2.16
N LEU A 49 0.83 -3.22 -2.08
CA LEU A 49 1.65 -2.62 -1.04
C LEU A 49 0.94 -2.81 0.31
N SER A 50 1.27 -3.88 1.00
CA SER A 50 0.79 -4.20 2.35
C SER A 50 1.97 -4.37 3.29
N LEU A 51 1.74 -4.22 4.62
CA LEU A 51 2.76 -4.48 5.63
C LEU A 51 3.01 -5.97 5.81
N ILE A 52 2.00 -6.80 5.56
CA ILE A 52 2.16 -8.26 5.51
C ILE A 52 2.86 -8.61 4.20
N VAL A 53 3.94 -9.35 4.32
CA VAL A 53 4.67 -9.89 3.18
C VAL A 53 3.86 -11.05 2.61
N GLU A 54 3.05 -10.77 1.62
CA GLU A 54 2.75 -11.78 0.63
C GLU A 54 3.93 -11.74 -0.33
N ASP A 55 4.64 -12.84 -0.43
CA ASP A 55 5.83 -12.96 -1.26
C ASP A 55 5.55 -12.47 -2.68
N ASP A 56 6.44 -11.62 -3.20
CA ASP A 56 6.43 -11.30 -4.62
C ASP A 56 6.97 -12.52 -5.38
N THR A 57 6.12 -13.56 -5.42
CA THR A 57 6.45 -14.84 -6.03
C THR A 57 6.59 -14.74 -7.55
N MET A 58 6.15 -13.61 -8.14
CA MET A 58 6.18 -13.40 -9.59
C MET A 58 6.54 -11.93 -9.95
N PRO A 59 7.79 -11.48 -9.74
CA PRO A 59 8.18 -10.10 -10.00
C PRO A 59 7.99 -9.71 -11.48
N ALA A 60 8.18 -10.62 -12.39
CA ALA A 60 7.98 -10.39 -13.82
C ALA A 60 6.49 -10.31 -14.18
N PHE A 61 5.62 -11.10 -13.55
CA PHE A 61 4.17 -10.95 -13.71
C PHE A 61 3.72 -9.57 -13.20
N ASN A 62 4.20 -9.13 -12.05
CA ASN A 62 3.93 -7.81 -11.51
C ASN A 62 4.43 -6.70 -12.44
N PHE A 63 5.62 -6.87 -13.03
CA PHE A 63 6.14 -5.93 -14.03
C PHE A 63 5.21 -5.87 -15.24
N VAL A 64 4.91 -7.01 -15.83
CA VAL A 64 4.04 -7.13 -17.02
C VAL A 64 2.64 -6.60 -16.70
N PHE A 65 2.04 -6.97 -15.58
CA PHE A 65 0.71 -6.52 -15.20
C PHE A 65 0.66 -4.99 -15.00
N LYS A 66 1.63 -4.42 -14.28
CA LYS A 66 1.67 -2.97 -14.00
C LYS A 66 2.02 -2.12 -15.22
N THR A 67 2.67 -2.68 -16.23
CA THR A 67 3.03 -1.99 -17.47
C THR A 67 2.01 -2.23 -18.58
N LEU A 68 1.64 -3.49 -18.84
CA LEU A 68 0.74 -3.81 -19.97
C LEU A 68 -0.72 -3.48 -19.68
N THR A 69 -1.22 -3.69 -18.46
CA THR A 69 -2.65 -3.42 -18.19
C THR A 69 -3.06 -1.98 -18.51
N PRO A 70 -2.34 -0.94 -18.02
CA PRO A 70 -2.70 0.42 -18.39
C PRO A 70 -2.51 0.70 -19.88
N LEU A 71 -1.53 0.08 -20.55
CA LEU A 71 -1.32 0.25 -21.99
C LEU A 71 -2.41 -0.42 -22.83
N VAL A 72 -2.90 -1.59 -22.44
CA VAL A 72 -4.03 -2.25 -23.11
C VAL A 72 -5.30 -1.42 -22.98
N LEU A 73 -5.58 -0.91 -21.77
CA LEU A 73 -6.73 -0.03 -21.56
C LEU A 73 -6.58 1.27 -22.35
N TYR A 74 -5.39 1.84 -22.41
CA TYR A 74 -5.07 3.01 -23.22
C TYR A 74 -5.38 2.74 -24.71
N LEU A 75 -4.91 1.62 -25.27
CA LEU A 75 -5.21 1.22 -26.65
C LEU A 75 -6.70 1.05 -26.91
N LEU A 76 -7.45 0.47 -25.97
CA LEU A 76 -8.90 0.37 -26.08
C LEU A 76 -9.57 1.73 -26.17
N PHE A 77 -9.14 2.71 -25.36
CA PHE A 77 -9.66 4.07 -25.44
C PHE A 77 -9.27 4.76 -26.76
N LEU A 78 -8.04 4.57 -27.25
CA LEU A 78 -7.64 5.10 -28.55
C LEU A 78 -8.47 4.51 -29.69
N ALA A 79 -8.71 3.22 -29.68
CA ALA A 79 -9.57 2.54 -30.64
C ALA A 79 -11.00 3.10 -30.62
N LEU A 80 -11.55 3.34 -29.40
CA LEU A 80 -12.86 3.98 -29.25
C LEU A 80 -12.87 5.41 -29.79
N PHE A 81 -11.85 6.22 -29.51
CA PHE A 81 -11.76 7.58 -30.00
C PHE A 81 -11.64 7.64 -31.53
N GLN A 82 -10.93 6.69 -32.12
CA GLN A 82 -10.79 6.57 -33.56
C GLN A 82 -12.10 6.09 -34.23
N TYR A 83 -12.79 5.12 -33.59
CA TYR A 83 -14.07 4.60 -34.10
C TYR A 83 -15.17 5.67 -34.15
N PHE A 84 -15.27 6.48 -33.09
CA PHE A 84 -16.22 7.60 -33.03
C PHE A 84 -15.58 8.87 -33.61
N LYS A 85 -15.84 9.17 -34.88
CA LYS A 85 -15.28 10.34 -35.61
C LYS A 85 -15.36 11.67 -34.86
N GLY A 86 -16.40 11.88 -34.04
CA GLY A 86 -16.54 13.06 -33.19
C GLY A 86 -15.54 13.13 -31.99
N LEU A 87 -14.90 12.02 -31.66
CA LEU A 87 -13.93 11.93 -30.55
C LEU A 87 -12.47 11.89 -31.03
N SER A 88 -12.23 11.94 -32.34
CA SER A 88 -10.86 11.88 -32.89
C SER A 88 -9.93 12.99 -32.39
N VAL A 89 -10.48 14.15 -32.05
CA VAL A 89 -9.73 15.26 -31.42
C VAL A 89 -9.06 14.84 -30.09
N LEU A 90 -9.62 13.84 -29.39
CA LEU A 90 -9.08 13.33 -28.13
C LEU A 90 -7.82 12.48 -28.30
N ILE A 91 -7.48 12.10 -29.54
CA ILE A 91 -6.26 11.37 -29.88
C ILE A 91 -5.05 12.30 -29.79
N ALA A 92 -5.22 13.61 -29.99
CA ALA A 92 -4.12 14.58 -29.95
C ALA A 92 -3.35 14.46 -28.63
N ASN A 93 -2.04 14.18 -28.72
CA ASN A 93 -1.14 13.99 -27.58
C ASN A 93 -1.65 12.97 -26.54
N SER A 94 -2.36 11.92 -26.98
CA SER A 94 -3.00 10.94 -26.09
C SER A 94 -2.02 10.17 -25.20
N TYR A 95 -0.73 10.12 -25.50
CA TYR A 95 0.31 9.56 -24.63
C TYR A 95 0.30 10.22 -23.22
N LEU A 96 -0.23 11.46 -23.10
CA LEU A 96 -0.41 12.13 -21.82
C LEU A 96 -1.41 11.41 -20.91
N ILE A 97 -2.31 10.59 -21.43
CA ILE A 97 -3.21 9.75 -20.62
C ILE A 97 -2.38 8.83 -19.69
N ILE A 98 -1.30 8.25 -20.21
CA ILE A 98 -0.40 7.41 -19.39
C ILE A 98 0.41 8.25 -18.39
N ALA A 99 0.80 9.48 -18.75
CA ALA A 99 1.44 10.39 -17.80
C ALA A 99 0.47 10.73 -16.63
N TYR A 100 -0.78 11.08 -16.93
CA TYR A 100 -1.81 11.33 -15.92
C TYR A 100 -2.12 10.08 -15.08
N TYR A 101 -2.13 8.88 -15.66
CA TYR A 101 -2.26 7.63 -14.91
C TYR A 101 -1.16 7.48 -13.85
N TRP A 102 0.10 7.79 -14.18
CA TRP A 102 1.19 7.73 -13.21
C TRP A 102 1.12 8.82 -12.15
N LEU A 103 0.57 10.00 -12.48
CA LEU A 103 0.26 11.03 -11.48
C LEU A 103 -0.82 10.55 -10.50
N TYR A 104 -1.91 9.90 -10.97
CA TYR A 104 -2.89 9.26 -10.10
C TYR A 104 -2.26 8.19 -9.20
N ARG A 105 -1.35 7.38 -9.74
CA ARG A 105 -0.63 6.36 -8.99
C ARG A 105 0.26 6.99 -7.90
N LEU A 106 0.98 8.04 -8.23
CA LEU A 106 1.80 8.77 -7.26
C LEU A 106 0.94 9.44 -6.18
N ALA A 107 -0.15 10.10 -6.56
CA ALA A 107 -1.10 10.69 -5.62
C ALA A 107 -1.69 9.62 -4.68
N TYR A 108 -2.05 8.46 -5.20
CA TYR A 108 -2.51 7.32 -4.40
C TYR A 108 -1.46 6.91 -3.35
N TYR A 109 -0.19 6.82 -3.72
CA TYR A 109 0.88 6.45 -2.79
C TYR A 109 1.12 7.51 -1.70
N ILE A 110 0.96 8.79 -2.06
CA ILE A 110 1.04 9.90 -1.09
C ILE A 110 -0.11 9.83 -0.10
N ILE A 111 -1.35 9.68 -0.61
CA ILE A 111 -2.57 9.65 0.21
C ILE A 111 -2.53 8.47 1.20
N HIS A 112 -2.10 7.30 0.75
CA HIS A 112 -2.02 6.10 1.59
C HIS A 112 -0.74 6.00 2.44
N ASN A 113 0.15 7.00 2.38
CA ASN A 113 1.39 7.04 3.18
C ASN A 113 2.33 5.84 2.95
N VAL A 114 2.34 5.29 1.74
CA VAL A 114 3.15 4.11 1.39
C VAL A 114 4.45 4.44 0.66
N LEU A 115 4.83 5.72 0.57
CA LEU A 115 6.05 6.17 -0.13
C LEU A 115 7.33 5.48 0.36
N GLY A 116 7.39 5.16 1.66
CA GLY A 116 8.54 4.45 2.25
C GLY A 116 8.68 2.99 1.84
N LEU A 117 7.65 2.39 1.22
CA LEU A 117 7.65 1.00 0.74
C LEU A 117 8.01 0.90 -0.74
N ILE A 118 8.03 2.02 -1.46
CA ILE A 118 8.26 2.05 -2.90
C ILE A 118 9.75 1.88 -3.20
N ASN A 119 10.04 0.98 -4.14
CA ASN A 119 11.33 0.97 -4.81
C ASN A 119 11.30 2.00 -5.95
N TRP A 120 11.88 3.17 -5.71
CA TRP A 120 11.86 4.29 -6.65
C TRP A 120 12.51 3.98 -8.00
N VAL A 121 13.56 3.12 -8.02
CA VAL A 121 14.21 2.71 -9.26
C VAL A 121 13.24 1.91 -10.12
N VAL A 122 12.59 0.91 -9.51
CA VAL A 122 11.60 0.08 -10.21
C VAL A 122 10.38 0.90 -10.63
N PHE A 123 9.92 1.79 -9.78
CA PHE A 123 8.82 2.72 -10.12
C PHE A 123 9.19 3.60 -11.33
N GLY A 124 10.38 4.18 -11.33
CA GLY A 124 10.89 4.97 -12.47
C GLY A 124 10.97 4.15 -13.75
N MET A 125 11.43 2.90 -13.67
CA MET A 125 11.45 1.99 -14.82
C MET A 125 10.03 1.74 -15.38
N TYR A 126 9.03 1.51 -14.52
CA TYR A 126 7.64 1.37 -14.98
C TYR A 126 7.16 2.61 -15.72
N VAL A 127 7.42 3.79 -15.18
CA VAL A 127 7.02 5.07 -15.80
C VAL A 127 7.68 5.24 -17.16
N ILE A 128 9.01 5.07 -17.25
CA ILE A 128 9.77 5.27 -18.48
C ILE A 128 9.33 4.27 -19.55
N VAL A 129 9.20 2.98 -19.22
CA VAL A 129 8.79 1.95 -20.17
C VAL A 129 7.39 2.19 -20.68
N THR A 130 6.43 2.48 -19.80
CA THR A 130 5.03 2.70 -20.23
C THR A 130 4.86 3.98 -21.03
N LEU A 131 5.55 5.07 -20.67
CA LEU A 131 5.55 6.31 -21.45
C LEU A 131 6.21 6.11 -22.82
N GLY A 132 7.35 5.44 -22.87
CA GLY A 132 8.03 5.14 -24.14
C GLY A 132 7.14 4.33 -25.09
N ILE A 133 6.49 3.28 -24.57
CA ILE A 133 5.55 2.47 -25.36
C ILE A 133 4.31 3.31 -25.74
N SER A 134 3.78 4.16 -24.88
CA SER A 134 2.61 4.96 -25.22
C SER A 134 2.88 6.01 -26.30
N ILE A 135 4.08 6.62 -26.30
CA ILE A 135 4.51 7.54 -27.37
C ILE A 135 4.67 6.76 -28.69
N TRP A 136 5.28 5.58 -28.65
CA TRP A 136 5.41 4.73 -29.83
C TRP A 136 4.05 4.28 -30.38
N LEU A 137 3.13 3.87 -29.51
CA LEU A 137 1.76 3.52 -29.89
C LEU A 137 1.01 4.72 -30.50
N TYR A 138 1.16 5.90 -29.91
CA TYR A 138 0.59 7.14 -30.41
C TYR A 138 1.03 7.42 -31.87
N SER A 139 2.35 7.29 -32.14
CA SER A 139 2.87 7.48 -33.51
C SER A 139 2.30 6.48 -34.54
N ILE A 140 2.00 5.24 -34.11
CA ILE A 140 1.35 4.25 -34.97
C ILE A 140 -0.11 4.63 -35.22
N VAL A 141 -0.84 5.04 -34.18
CA VAL A 141 -2.26 5.40 -34.26
C VAL A 141 -2.51 6.55 -35.21
N GLU A 142 -1.62 7.53 -35.27
CA GLU A 142 -1.70 8.65 -36.23
C GLU A 142 -1.53 8.21 -37.68
N THR A 143 -0.83 7.10 -37.93
CA THR A 143 -0.54 6.63 -39.29
C THR A 143 -1.53 5.57 -39.79
N VAL A 144 -2.38 5.01 -38.92
CA VAL A 144 -3.26 3.88 -39.24
C VAL A 144 -4.74 4.33 -39.20
N ASP A 145 -5.48 4.07 -40.28
CA ASP A 145 -6.90 4.41 -40.39
C ASP A 145 -7.82 3.72 -39.38
N SER A 146 -7.41 2.55 -38.87
CA SER A 146 -8.14 1.80 -37.84
C SER A 146 -7.23 0.92 -37.01
N ILE A 147 -7.33 1.03 -35.67
CA ILE A 147 -6.66 0.16 -34.72
C ILE A 147 -7.41 -1.16 -34.53
N PHE A 148 -8.69 -1.23 -34.89
CA PHE A 148 -9.44 -2.47 -34.77
C PHE A 148 -8.80 -3.55 -35.63
N PRO A 149 -8.33 -4.65 -35.00
CA PRO A 149 -7.66 -5.71 -35.73
C PRO A 149 -8.63 -6.40 -36.70
N SER A 150 -8.14 -6.70 -37.89
CA SER A 150 -8.86 -7.59 -38.79
C SER A 150 -8.92 -9.01 -38.18
N ILE A 151 -9.91 -9.83 -38.62
CA ILE A 151 -10.06 -11.21 -38.12
C ILE A 151 -8.79 -12.04 -38.41
N GLU A 152 -8.07 -11.73 -39.46
CA GLU A 152 -6.80 -12.39 -39.80
C GLU A 152 -5.67 -12.02 -38.82
N SER A 153 -5.61 -10.78 -38.38
CA SER A 153 -4.60 -10.35 -37.41
C SER A 153 -4.87 -10.83 -35.97
N LEU A 154 -6.12 -11.15 -35.62
CA LEU A 154 -6.46 -11.77 -34.33
C LEU A 154 -5.79 -13.14 -34.15
N ARG A 155 -5.60 -13.91 -35.23
CA ARG A 155 -4.89 -15.21 -35.19
C ARG A 155 -3.43 -15.05 -34.80
N ASP A 156 -2.77 -14.00 -35.28
CA ASP A 156 -1.36 -13.74 -34.96
C ASP A 156 -1.18 -13.24 -33.53
N GLN A 157 -2.18 -12.56 -32.98
CA GLN A 157 -2.18 -12.11 -31.58
C GLN A 157 -2.31 -13.27 -30.57
N LEU A 158 -2.86 -14.44 -30.98
CA LEU A 158 -2.86 -15.65 -30.15
C LEU A 158 -1.45 -16.08 -29.75
N TRP A 159 -0.46 -15.88 -30.60
CA TRP A 159 0.94 -16.20 -30.29
C TRP A 159 1.51 -15.32 -29.22
N ILE A 160 1.10 -14.05 -29.13
CA ILE A 160 1.49 -13.12 -28.04
C ILE A 160 0.88 -13.59 -26.72
N LEU A 161 -0.40 -13.99 -26.72
CA LEU A 161 -1.06 -14.57 -25.55
C LEU A 161 -0.38 -15.85 -25.07
N ILE A 162 0.02 -16.74 -26.01
CA ILE A 162 0.77 -17.96 -25.69
C ILE A 162 2.14 -17.60 -25.13
N ALA A 163 2.85 -16.60 -25.66
CA ALA A 163 4.14 -16.15 -25.16
C ALA A 163 4.00 -15.57 -23.73
N ILE A 164 2.98 -14.76 -23.47
CA ILE A 164 2.68 -14.24 -22.13
C ILE A 164 2.36 -15.39 -21.15
N PHE A 165 1.59 -16.38 -21.59
CA PHE A 165 1.25 -17.55 -20.77
C PHE A 165 2.49 -18.38 -20.43
N ILE A 166 3.36 -18.63 -21.41
CA ILE A 166 4.64 -19.34 -21.18
C ILE A 166 5.53 -18.52 -20.24
N TYR A 167 5.60 -17.23 -20.44
CA TYR A 167 6.35 -16.32 -19.57
C TYR A 167 5.86 -16.36 -18.13
N GLN A 168 4.54 -16.39 -17.89
CA GLN A 168 3.96 -16.55 -16.55
C GLN A 168 4.35 -17.88 -15.88
N ILE A 169 4.44 -18.96 -16.66
CA ILE A 169 4.87 -20.29 -16.15
C ILE A 169 6.35 -20.26 -15.76
N LEU A 170 7.20 -19.62 -16.58
CA LEU A 170 8.65 -19.54 -16.34
C LEU A 170 9.01 -18.62 -15.16
N ASN A 171 8.13 -17.73 -14.77
CA ASN A 171 8.39 -16.71 -13.74
C ASN A 171 8.10 -17.13 -12.30
N LYS A 172 7.89 -18.41 -12.02
CA LYS A 172 7.86 -18.94 -10.64
C LYS A 172 9.22 -18.86 -9.93
N LEU A 173 10.21 -18.14 -10.48
CA LEU A 173 11.53 -18.00 -9.89
C LEU A 173 11.56 -16.86 -8.86
N GLU A 174 11.91 -17.20 -7.63
CA GLU A 174 12.01 -16.36 -6.42
C GLU A 174 13.13 -15.29 -6.52
N MET A 175 12.96 -14.24 -7.33
CA MET A 175 14.08 -13.31 -7.54
C MET A 175 14.11 -12.04 -6.68
N ASN A 176 13.16 -11.75 -5.75
CA ASN A 176 13.26 -10.50 -4.97
C ASN A 176 12.64 -10.53 -3.55
N ARG A 177 12.44 -11.70 -2.97
CA ARG A 177 11.85 -11.87 -1.63
C ARG A 177 12.63 -11.10 -0.55
N LYS A 178 13.94 -11.31 -0.46
CA LYS A 178 14.82 -10.73 0.57
C LYS A 178 14.84 -9.19 0.59
N ASP A 179 14.72 -8.54 -0.55
CA ASP A 179 14.76 -7.07 -0.61
C ASP A 179 13.43 -6.44 -0.21
N SER A 180 12.30 -7.12 -0.46
CA SER A 180 10.98 -6.69 -0.02
C SER A 180 10.87 -6.78 1.51
N GLU A 181 11.30 -7.90 2.10
CA GLU A 181 11.33 -8.10 3.55
C GLU A 181 12.18 -7.04 4.25
N LYS A 182 13.41 -6.79 3.77
CA LYS A 182 14.29 -5.75 4.32
C LYS A 182 13.68 -4.35 4.26
N ARG A 183 12.93 -4.00 3.16
CA ARG A 183 12.26 -2.70 3.07
C ARG A 183 11.14 -2.57 4.09
N LYS A 184 10.35 -3.63 4.30
CA LYS A 184 9.26 -3.66 5.29
C LYS A 184 9.82 -3.55 6.70
N GLU A 185 10.82 -4.33 7.03
CA GLU A 185 11.53 -4.25 8.31
C GLU A 185 12.07 -2.84 8.56
N LYS A 186 12.77 -2.25 7.58
CA LYS A 186 13.28 -0.88 7.67
C LYS A 186 12.16 0.14 7.88
N TYR A 187 11.01 -0.03 7.22
CA TYR A 187 9.85 0.83 7.42
C TYR A 187 9.32 0.71 8.85
N ILE A 188 9.09 -0.50 9.36
CA ILE A 188 8.56 -0.77 10.69
C ILE A 188 9.48 -0.16 11.76
N PHE A 189 10.79 -0.42 11.67
CA PHE A 189 11.76 0.12 12.63
C PHE A 189 11.90 1.65 12.53
N SER A 190 11.81 2.23 11.34
CA SER A 190 11.81 3.68 11.17
C SER A 190 10.60 4.31 11.87
N ARG A 191 9.39 3.74 11.69
CA ARG A 191 8.18 4.22 12.35
C ARG A 191 8.20 3.98 13.85
N TYR A 192 8.66 2.83 14.29
CA TYR A 192 8.86 2.53 15.71
C TYR A 192 9.75 3.59 16.39
N LYS A 193 10.94 3.87 15.83
CA LYS A 193 11.85 4.90 16.36
C LYS A 193 11.19 6.27 16.41
N GLN A 194 10.50 6.68 15.34
CA GLN A 194 9.80 7.94 15.28
C GLN A 194 8.72 8.08 16.37
N PHE A 195 7.92 7.02 16.57
CA PHE A 195 6.86 7.02 17.58
C PHE A 195 7.41 6.93 18.98
N LYS A 196 8.49 6.17 19.20
CA LYS A 196 9.17 6.10 20.49
C LYS A 196 9.71 7.47 20.93
N ILE A 197 10.33 8.22 20.00
CA ILE A 197 10.77 9.59 20.28
C ILE A 197 9.60 10.49 20.63
N LYS A 198 8.50 10.42 19.86
CA LYS A 198 7.38 11.36 19.99
C LYS A 198 6.43 11.02 21.13
N TYR A 199 6.12 9.75 21.34
CA TYR A 199 5.09 9.30 22.27
C TYR A 199 5.63 8.41 23.40
N GLY A 200 6.93 8.15 23.44
CA GLY A 200 7.54 7.21 24.38
C GLY A 200 7.20 7.49 25.83
N ARG A 201 7.21 8.75 26.26
CA ARG A 201 6.84 9.14 27.64
C ARG A 201 5.40 8.72 27.98
N ILE A 202 4.46 8.91 27.05
CA ILE A 202 3.04 8.57 27.26
C ILE A 202 2.86 7.05 27.26
N VAL A 203 3.49 6.35 26.33
CA VAL A 203 3.42 4.90 26.23
C VAL A 203 4.01 4.26 27.49
N SER A 204 5.22 4.66 27.90
CA SER A 204 5.88 4.08 29.07
C SER A 204 5.13 4.37 30.38
N ALA A 205 4.50 5.54 30.50
CA ALA A 205 3.68 5.87 31.69
C ALA A 205 2.40 5.03 31.80
N ASN A 206 1.89 4.48 30.69
CA ASN A 206 0.66 3.69 30.66
C ASN A 206 0.91 2.18 30.42
N SER A 207 2.16 1.74 30.31
CA SER A 207 2.57 0.36 30.12
C SER A 207 3.07 -0.23 31.43
N GLU A 208 2.74 -1.50 31.69
CA GLU A 208 3.21 -2.23 32.87
C GLU A 208 4.46 -3.08 32.56
N CYS A 209 4.63 -3.46 31.29
CA CYS A 209 5.74 -4.31 30.86
C CYS A 209 6.17 -3.98 29.42
N LEU A 210 7.31 -4.53 28.99
CA LEU A 210 7.83 -4.38 27.63
C LEU A 210 6.85 -4.87 26.56
N VAL A 211 6.09 -5.93 26.86
CA VAL A 211 5.06 -6.47 25.97
C VAL A 211 3.98 -5.43 25.67
N ASP A 212 3.52 -4.68 26.69
CA ASP A 212 2.57 -3.60 26.50
C ASP A 212 3.11 -2.52 25.57
N GLU A 213 4.35 -2.09 25.80
CA GLU A 213 4.99 -1.07 24.95
C GLU A 213 5.07 -1.52 23.51
N CYS A 214 5.57 -2.74 23.26
CA CYS A 214 5.70 -3.31 21.92
C CYS A 214 4.33 -3.43 21.23
N LEU A 215 3.31 -3.84 21.98
CA LEU A 215 1.95 -4.00 21.47
C LEU A 215 1.30 -2.65 21.11
N ILE A 216 1.47 -1.64 21.95
CA ILE A 216 0.99 -0.28 21.68
C ILE A 216 1.66 0.27 20.42
N TYR A 217 2.97 0.11 20.27
CA TYR A 217 3.67 0.56 19.06
C TYR A 217 3.26 -0.23 17.82
N ALA A 218 3.05 -1.55 17.92
CA ALA A 218 2.60 -2.36 16.79
C ALA A 218 1.23 -1.87 16.29
N ILE A 219 0.27 -1.69 17.18
CA ILE A 219 -1.06 -1.15 16.83
C ILE A 219 -0.93 0.28 16.26
N MET A 220 -0.08 1.14 16.86
CA MET A 220 0.15 2.50 16.36
C MET A 220 0.71 2.52 14.93
N ILE A 221 1.62 1.59 14.60
CA ILE A 221 2.20 1.49 13.26
C ILE A 221 1.12 1.06 12.26
N VAL A 222 0.29 0.07 12.58
CA VAL A 222 -0.80 -0.40 11.72
C VAL A 222 -1.85 0.70 11.51
N GLU A 223 -2.28 1.38 12.58
CA GLU A 223 -3.24 2.48 12.48
C GLU A 223 -2.70 3.65 11.66
N ASN A 224 -1.42 4.01 11.85
CA ASN A 224 -0.79 5.06 11.05
C ASN A 224 -0.59 4.64 9.58
N TYR A 225 -0.37 3.36 9.31
CA TYR A 225 -0.31 2.84 7.94
C TYR A 225 -1.68 2.90 7.26
N ASN A 226 -2.73 2.41 7.95
CA ASN A 226 -4.10 2.38 7.44
C ASN A 226 -4.74 3.77 7.31
N ARG A 227 -4.28 4.74 8.11
CA ARG A 227 -4.78 6.13 8.14
C ARG A 227 -3.64 7.13 8.05
N SER A 228 -3.34 7.54 6.82
CA SER A 228 -2.32 8.56 6.57
C SER A 228 -2.62 9.88 7.30
N PRO A 229 -1.62 10.73 7.57
CA PRO A 229 -1.83 12.05 8.14
C PRO A 229 -2.87 12.88 7.38
N PHE A 230 -2.92 12.74 6.06
CA PHE A 230 -3.88 13.43 5.19
C PHE A 230 -5.33 12.98 5.47
N ILE A 231 -5.57 11.66 5.53
CA ILE A 231 -6.88 11.10 5.86
C ILE A 231 -7.33 11.56 7.25
N ARG A 232 -6.44 11.56 8.22
CA ARG A 232 -6.76 12.05 9.59
C ARG A 232 -7.14 13.53 9.62
N GLN A 233 -6.60 14.38 8.76
CA GLN A 233 -7.05 15.78 8.64
C GLN A 233 -8.48 15.85 8.08
N ILE A 234 -8.79 15.08 7.06
CA ILE A 234 -10.15 14.98 6.51
C ILE A 234 -11.13 14.49 7.59
N GLU A 235 -10.76 13.48 8.37
CA GLU A 235 -11.57 12.96 9.47
C GLU A 235 -11.84 14.04 10.54
N LYS A 236 -10.83 14.85 10.89
CA LYS A 236 -11.01 15.98 11.80
C LYS A 236 -11.99 17.03 11.26
N ILE A 237 -11.87 17.40 9.98
CA ILE A 237 -12.79 18.33 9.33
C ILE A 237 -14.21 17.75 9.34
N LYS A 238 -14.36 16.47 8.97
CA LYS A 238 -15.63 15.76 9.00
C LYS A 238 -16.24 15.74 10.40
N PHE A 239 -15.43 15.51 11.44
CA PHE A 239 -15.88 15.56 12.83
C PHE A 239 -16.39 16.94 13.21
N LEU A 240 -15.67 18.01 12.86
CA LEU A 240 -16.09 19.40 13.13
C LEU A 240 -17.44 19.75 12.48
N LEU A 241 -17.69 19.23 11.27
CA LEU A 241 -18.91 19.46 10.54
C LEU A 241 -20.11 18.64 11.06
N THR A 242 -19.86 17.36 11.41
CA THR A 242 -20.95 16.43 11.74
C THR A 242 -21.19 16.26 13.23
N LYS A 243 -20.17 16.51 14.06
CA LYS A 243 -20.18 16.27 15.53
C LYS A 243 -20.63 14.86 15.93
N LYS A 244 -20.55 13.88 15.00
CA LYS A 244 -20.94 12.50 15.26
C LYS A 244 -19.77 11.72 15.85
N LYS A 245 -20.08 10.69 16.66
CA LYS A 245 -19.08 9.76 17.19
C LYS A 245 -18.27 9.15 16.04
N MET A 246 -16.95 9.30 16.07
CA MET A 246 -16.03 8.72 15.08
C MET A 246 -14.65 8.47 15.66
N SER A 247 -13.84 7.74 14.92
CA SER A 247 -12.45 7.46 15.30
C SER A 247 -11.55 8.65 14.99
N LEU A 248 -10.76 9.10 15.95
CA LEU A 248 -9.85 10.24 15.83
C LEU A 248 -8.47 9.94 16.41
N GLY A 249 -7.50 10.76 16.00
CA GLY A 249 -6.11 10.68 16.46
C GLY A 249 -5.31 9.56 15.78
N ILE A 250 -4.04 9.43 16.17
CA ILE A 250 -3.11 8.47 15.56
C ILE A 250 -3.49 7.01 15.87
N MET A 251 -4.14 6.78 17.01
CA MET A 251 -4.60 5.47 17.46
C MET A 251 -6.07 5.19 17.09
N GLN A 252 -6.73 6.05 16.30
CA GLN A 252 -8.11 5.85 15.83
C GLN A 252 -9.11 5.53 16.94
N VAL A 253 -9.00 6.25 18.07
CA VAL A 253 -9.90 6.07 19.21
C VAL A 253 -11.30 6.60 18.90
N LYS A 254 -12.33 5.78 19.11
CA LYS A 254 -13.74 6.17 18.96
C LYS A 254 -14.14 7.18 20.03
N THR A 255 -14.44 8.43 19.63
CA THR A 255 -14.75 9.53 20.54
C THR A 255 -15.93 10.38 20.06
N VAL A 256 -16.51 11.12 20.99
CA VAL A 256 -17.54 12.14 20.73
C VAL A 256 -17.00 13.56 20.94
N SER A 257 -15.73 13.69 21.33
CA SER A 257 -15.01 14.96 21.51
C SER A 257 -13.77 15.00 20.64
N MET A 258 -13.32 16.21 20.29
CA MET A 258 -12.06 16.39 19.57
C MET A 258 -10.91 16.00 20.51
N ILE A 259 -10.02 15.14 20.03
CA ILE A 259 -8.83 14.69 20.75
C ILE A 259 -7.56 14.96 19.95
N THR A 260 -6.46 15.20 20.66
CA THR A 260 -5.13 15.29 20.06
C THR A 260 -4.55 13.89 19.81
N ASN A 261 -3.44 13.82 19.06
CA ASN A 261 -2.75 12.55 18.87
C ASN A 261 -2.22 11.99 20.20
N GLU A 262 -1.73 12.85 21.08
CA GLU A 262 -1.22 12.50 22.41
C GLU A 262 -2.34 11.90 23.29
N GLN A 263 -3.49 12.56 23.31
CA GLN A 263 -4.67 12.04 24.02
C GLN A 263 -5.15 10.70 23.44
N SER A 264 -5.11 10.55 22.12
CA SER A 264 -5.48 9.29 21.50
C SER A 264 -4.51 8.16 21.86
N VAL A 265 -3.20 8.44 22.00
CA VAL A 265 -2.21 7.46 22.46
C VAL A 265 -2.46 7.10 23.93
N GLU A 266 -2.71 8.06 24.77
CA GLU A 266 -2.99 7.80 26.20
C GLU A 266 -4.22 6.90 26.40
N ILE A 267 -5.34 7.25 25.76
CA ILE A 267 -6.59 6.49 25.88
C ILE A 267 -6.40 5.07 25.33
N ALA A 268 -5.80 4.96 24.14
CA ALA A 268 -5.57 3.66 23.50
C ALA A 268 -4.61 2.79 24.31
N SER A 269 -3.55 3.35 24.88
CA SER A 269 -2.61 2.60 25.72
C SER A 269 -3.32 1.98 26.92
N LYS A 270 -4.15 2.73 27.63
CA LYS A 270 -4.95 2.21 28.75
C LYS A 270 -5.89 1.08 28.31
N MET A 271 -6.55 1.23 27.15
CA MET A 271 -7.42 0.20 26.59
C MET A 271 -6.65 -1.08 26.25
N ILE A 272 -5.52 -0.96 25.55
CA ILE A 272 -4.69 -2.08 25.11
C ILE A 272 -4.17 -2.87 26.31
N VAL A 273 -3.65 -2.19 27.33
CA VAL A 273 -3.19 -2.83 28.58
C VAL A 273 -4.33 -3.55 29.28
N SER A 274 -5.53 -2.95 29.36
CA SER A 274 -6.70 -3.62 29.93
C SER A 274 -7.12 -4.86 29.15
N TYR A 275 -7.11 -4.81 27.83
CA TYR A 275 -7.42 -5.97 26.97
C TYR A 275 -6.42 -7.10 27.15
N ARG A 276 -5.12 -6.77 27.23
CA ARG A 276 -4.09 -7.78 27.52
C ARG A 276 -4.34 -8.47 28.87
N LYS A 277 -4.65 -7.70 29.92
CA LYS A 277 -4.94 -8.25 31.26
C LYS A 277 -6.13 -9.22 31.21
N ILE A 278 -7.20 -8.83 30.52
CA ILE A 278 -8.38 -9.70 30.37
C ILE A 278 -8.02 -11.00 29.66
N ILE A 279 -7.26 -10.94 28.57
CA ILE A 279 -6.85 -12.12 27.82
C ILE A 279 -5.95 -13.03 28.67
N CYS A 280 -5.02 -12.46 29.46
CA CYS A 280 -4.19 -13.25 30.37
C CYS A 280 -5.00 -13.95 31.48
N ILE A 281 -6.12 -13.39 31.92
CA ILE A 281 -7.01 -14.00 32.93
C ILE A 281 -7.87 -15.10 32.28
N GLU A 282 -8.43 -14.85 31.08
CA GLU A 282 -9.27 -15.78 30.35
C GLU A 282 -8.56 -17.11 30.01
N GLU A 283 -7.22 -17.12 30.00
CA GLU A 283 -6.40 -18.26 29.56
C GLU A 283 -5.62 -18.94 30.67
N ASP A 284 -6.06 -18.83 31.92
CA ASP A 284 -5.51 -19.53 33.12
C ASP A 284 -3.96 -19.48 33.28
N GLY A 285 -3.33 -18.38 32.81
CA GLY A 285 -1.89 -18.17 32.94
C GLY A 285 -1.03 -19.11 32.08
N TYR A 286 -1.62 -19.79 31.08
CA TYR A 286 -0.86 -20.59 30.11
C TYR A 286 0.10 -19.71 29.29
N ASP A 287 1.20 -20.30 28.92
CA ASP A 287 2.33 -19.68 28.25
C ASP A 287 1.90 -18.71 27.14
N PHE A 288 2.19 -17.44 27.36
CA PHE A 288 1.88 -16.37 26.45
C PHE A 288 2.73 -16.52 25.17
N TYR A 289 2.13 -17.01 24.09
CA TYR A 289 2.71 -16.89 22.78
C TYR A 289 2.54 -15.45 22.28
N PRO A 290 3.60 -14.64 22.26
CA PRO A 290 3.47 -13.19 22.14
C PRO A 290 2.70 -12.74 20.90
N SER A 291 2.92 -13.38 19.75
CA SER A 291 2.25 -13.04 18.50
C SER A 291 0.75 -13.39 18.52
N TRP A 292 0.37 -14.52 19.10
CA TRP A 292 -1.03 -14.95 19.18
C TRP A 292 -1.86 -14.06 20.14
N SER A 293 -1.29 -13.72 21.28
CA SER A 293 -1.94 -12.81 22.23
C SER A 293 -2.02 -11.39 21.67
N ALA A 294 -1.00 -10.94 20.91
CA ALA A 294 -1.05 -9.67 20.21
C ALA A 294 -2.22 -9.62 19.20
N ARG A 295 -2.46 -10.71 18.45
CA ARG A 295 -3.62 -10.84 17.56
C ARG A 295 -4.94 -10.77 18.31
N LYS A 296 -5.07 -11.42 19.46
CA LYS A 296 -6.30 -11.35 20.28
C LYS A 296 -6.56 -9.94 20.83
N VAL A 297 -5.53 -9.26 21.31
CA VAL A 297 -5.66 -7.86 21.75
C VAL A 297 -6.05 -6.97 20.58
N ALA A 298 -5.44 -7.15 19.42
CA ALA A 298 -5.78 -6.43 18.19
C ALA A 298 -7.24 -6.66 17.78
N ASN A 299 -7.72 -7.91 17.90
CA ASN A 299 -9.12 -8.26 17.65
C ASN A 299 -10.09 -7.52 18.58
N LYS A 300 -9.80 -7.48 19.88
CA LYS A 300 -10.60 -6.70 20.86
C LYS A 300 -10.56 -5.20 20.56
N TYR A 301 -9.42 -4.69 20.06
CA TYR A 301 -9.22 -3.28 19.74
C TYR A 301 -9.99 -2.83 18.48
N ASN A 302 -9.89 -3.58 17.39
CA ASN A 302 -10.45 -3.20 16.07
C ASN A 302 -11.77 -3.90 15.71
N GLY A 303 -12.26 -4.83 16.53
CA GLY A 303 -13.58 -5.45 16.35
C GLY A 303 -13.66 -6.53 15.26
N GLY A 304 -12.63 -7.36 15.08
CA GLY A 304 -12.75 -8.63 14.35
C GLY A 304 -12.29 -8.64 12.89
N ASN A 305 -11.30 -7.82 12.52
CA ASN A 305 -10.68 -7.89 11.19
C ASN A 305 -9.41 -8.76 11.23
N ASP A 306 -9.48 -9.98 10.69
CA ASP A 306 -8.37 -10.95 10.73
C ASP A 306 -7.09 -10.44 10.09
N LYS A 307 -7.19 -9.74 8.97
CA LYS A 307 -6.02 -9.13 8.32
C LYS A 307 -5.33 -8.11 9.23
N TYR A 308 -6.09 -7.27 9.91
CA TYR A 308 -5.56 -6.31 10.87
C TYR A 308 -4.89 -7.02 12.04
N ASN A 309 -5.50 -8.08 12.56
CA ASN A 309 -4.98 -8.86 13.68
C ASN A 309 -3.63 -9.50 13.32
N ASP A 310 -3.52 -10.06 12.12
CA ASP A 310 -2.28 -10.65 11.61
C ASP A 310 -1.18 -9.59 11.39
N GLU A 311 -1.52 -8.42 10.86
CA GLU A 311 -0.58 -7.30 10.71
C GLU A 311 -0.02 -6.85 12.05
N VAL A 312 -0.87 -6.67 13.05
CA VAL A 312 -0.44 -6.31 14.41
C VAL A 312 0.45 -7.40 15.01
N GLY A 313 0.07 -8.68 14.88
CA GLY A 313 0.83 -9.81 15.40
C GLY A 313 2.24 -9.88 14.81
N LEU A 314 2.38 -9.75 13.49
CA LEU A 314 3.67 -9.77 12.80
C LEU A 314 4.56 -8.57 13.16
N ILE A 315 4.00 -7.36 13.22
CA ILE A 315 4.75 -6.16 13.60
C ILE A 315 5.19 -6.24 15.06
N PHE A 316 4.30 -6.71 15.94
CA PHE A 316 4.63 -6.94 17.33
C PHE A 316 5.81 -7.90 17.47
N GLU A 317 5.80 -9.03 16.78
CA GLU A 317 6.85 -10.03 16.77
C GLU A 317 8.19 -9.43 16.30
N GLN A 318 8.20 -8.66 15.23
CA GLN A 318 9.39 -7.98 14.74
C GLN A 318 9.95 -6.96 15.74
N ILE A 319 9.08 -6.19 16.40
CA ILE A 319 9.53 -5.23 17.40
C ILE A 319 10.10 -5.94 18.63
N ILE A 320 9.43 -6.96 19.13
CA ILE A 320 9.83 -7.61 20.38
C ILE A 320 11.08 -8.47 20.21
N MET A 321 11.25 -9.13 19.05
CA MET A 321 12.47 -9.89 18.72
C MET A 321 13.73 -9.00 18.69
N HIS A 322 13.57 -7.72 18.43
CA HIS A 322 14.68 -6.77 18.50
C HIS A 322 15.19 -6.58 19.94
N TYR A 323 14.33 -6.76 20.93
CA TYR A 323 14.69 -6.63 22.34
C TYR A 323 15.03 -7.98 23.00
N VAL A 324 14.33 -9.03 22.59
CA VAL A 324 14.44 -10.36 23.19
C VAL A 324 14.51 -11.41 22.09
N PRO A 325 15.72 -11.75 21.62
CA PRO A 325 15.91 -12.89 20.74
C PRO A 325 15.42 -14.17 21.47
N ASN A 326 14.60 -14.99 20.82
CA ASN A 326 13.97 -16.23 21.35
C ASN A 326 12.69 -16.06 22.21
N ILE A 327 11.96 -15.00 22.02
CA ILE A 327 10.71 -14.74 22.76
C ILE A 327 9.61 -15.80 22.54
N SER A 328 9.69 -16.61 21.49
CA SER A 328 8.71 -17.64 21.15
C SER A 328 8.46 -18.67 22.25
N ASN A 329 9.42 -18.83 23.19
CA ASN A 329 9.35 -19.78 24.30
C ASN A 329 9.25 -19.10 25.68
N MET A 330 8.95 -17.81 25.72
CA MET A 330 8.99 -17.02 26.95
C MET A 330 7.60 -16.91 27.60
N SER A 331 7.54 -17.13 28.91
CA SER A 331 6.32 -16.91 29.70
C SER A 331 6.06 -15.41 29.95
N VAL A 332 4.79 -15.05 30.25
CA VAL A 332 4.43 -13.67 30.60
C VAL A 332 5.22 -13.15 31.81
N LYS A 333 5.51 -14.01 32.80
CA LYS A 333 6.29 -13.65 33.98
C LYS A 333 7.73 -13.25 33.62
N GLU A 334 8.35 -13.97 32.69
CA GLU A 334 9.69 -13.67 32.18
C GLU A 334 9.70 -12.38 31.37
N ALA A 335 8.69 -12.15 30.53
CA ALA A 335 8.54 -10.91 29.75
C ALA A 335 8.33 -9.67 30.65
N ILE A 336 7.68 -9.83 31.81
CA ILE A 336 7.51 -8.78 32.83
C ILE A 336 8.83 -8.51 33.55
N SER A 337 9.60 -9.55 33.89
CA SER A 337 10.90 -9.41 34.58
C SER A 337 11.93 -8.65 33.75
N ILE A 338 11.91 -8.81 32.41
CA ILE A 338 12.84 -8.13 31.50
C ILE A 338 12.70 -6.60 31.58
N LYS A 339 11.50 -6.05 31.79
CA LYS A 339 11.33 -4.59 31.95
C LYS A 339 12.06 -4.09 33.21
N LEU A 340 11.96 -4.81 34.29
CA LEU A 340 12.61 -4.47 35.56
C LEU A 340 14.15 -4.49 35.43
N ASP A 341 14.71 -5.45 34.71
CA ASP A 341 16.15 -5.55 34.45
C ASP A 341 16.65 -4.45 33.48
N PHE A 342 15.85 -4.08 32.47
CA PHE A 342 16.20 -2.97 31.56
C PHE A 342 16.15 -1.61 32.24
N GLU A 343 15.20 -1.38 33.13
CA GLU A 343 15.12 -0.14 33.91
C GLU A 343 16.27 -0.05 34.94
N ASN A 344 16.61 -1.15 35.57
CA ASN A 344 17.72 -1.22 36.52
C ASN A 344 19.11 -1.07 35.85
N ASN A 345 19.28 -1.51 34.60
CA ASN A 345 20.53 -1.35 33.83
C ASN A 345 20.70 0.03 33.18
N LYS A 346 19.65 0.85 33.09
CA LYS A 346 19.74 2.26 32.63
C LYS A 346 20.14 3.23 33.75
N ILE A 347 20.21 2.75 35.01
CA ILE A 347 20.58 3.53 36.19
C ILE A 347 22.06 3.32 36.55
N LYS A 348 22.77 2.45 35.81
CA LYS A 348 24.23 2.33 35.86
C LYS A 348 24.86 2.90 34.58
#